data_e51d6632aa26c03c3c51da1285244ae0
#
_entry.id   e51d6632aa26c03c3c51da1285244ae0
#
_cell.length_a   1.000
_cell.length_b   1.000
_cell.length_c   1.000
_cell.angle_alpha   90.00
_cell.angle_beta   90.00
_cell.angle_gamma   90.00
#
_symmetry.space_group_name_H-M   'P 1'
#
loop_
_entity.id
_entity.type
_entity.pdbx_description
1 polymer ?
#
loop_
_entity_poly.entity_id
_entity_poly.type
_entity_poly.pdbx_seq_one_letter_code
_entity_poly.pdbx_strand_id
1 'polypeptide(L)'
;MIKSIRFSLIKNTLIYLMIFGILFFNFVNTAWAKRPPEIRNQQDLDLEQDMHGQDLSGNEFVKFDLNGFNFSESNLQGAVFNNSKLNNATLSGADLTDALAYATDFTNADLSDVNFTNA
;
A
#
# COMPACT_ATOMS: atom_id res chain seq x y z
N MET A 1 -50.81 22.38 -3.26
CA MET A 1 -49.66 23.24 -2.97
C MET A 1 -48.63 22.56 -2.04
N ILE A 2 -49.03 21.92 -0.94
CA ILE A 2 -48.11 21.29 0.03
C ILE A 2 -47.36 20.08 -0.55
N LYS A 3 -47.96 19.30 -1.48
CA LYS A 3 -47.32 18.14 -2.12
C LYS A 3 -46.16 18.52 -3.07
N SER A 4 -46.20 19.69 -3.71
CA SER A 4 -45.13 20.11 -4.63
C SER A 4 -43.90 20.63 -3.89
N ILE A 5 -44.09 21.25 -2.74
CA ILE A 5 -42.99 21.75 -1.89
C ILE A 5 -42.21 20.60 -1.26
N ARG A 6 -42.91 19.53 -0.84
CA ARG A 6 -42.24 18.33 -0.30
C ARG A 6 -41.41 17.58 -1.35
N PHE A 7 -41.90 17.52 -2.60
CA PHE A 7 -41.16 16.88 -3.69
C PHE A 7 -39.91 17.68 -4.09
N SER A 8 -39.95 18.99 -4.05
CA SER A 8 -38.81 19.86 -4.34
C SER A 8 -37.73 19.75 -3.24
N LEU A 9 -38.13 19.71 -1.98
CA LEU A 9 -37.23 19.53 -0.85
C LEU A 9 -36.52 18.16 -0.88
N ILE A 10 -37.24 17.08 -1.20
CA ILE A 10 -36.68 15.74 -1.30
C ILE A 10 -35.68 15.65 -2.46
N LYS A 11 -36.00 16.25 -3.61
CA LYS A 11 -35.06 16.31 -4.75
C LYS A 11 -33.78 17.05 -4.41
N ASN A 12 -33.90 18.20 -3.75
CA ASN A 12 -32.73 18.97 -3.38
C ASN A 12 -31.88 18.23 -2.34
N THR A 13 -32.50 17.57 -1.37
CA THR A 13 -31.79 16.79 -0.34
C THR A 13 -31.05 15.60 -0.97
N LEU A 14 -31.67 14.91 -1.95
CA LEU A 14 -31.02 13.82 -2.68
C LEU A 14 -29.85 14.32 -3.54
N ILE A 15 -30.00 15.48 -4.19
CA ILE A 15 -28.91 16.10 -4.95
C ILE A 15 -27.75 16.50 -4.04
N TYR A 16 -28.03 17.09 -2.87
CA TYR A 16 -27.00 17.43 -1.91
C TYR A 16 -26.29 16.19 -1.34
N LEU A 17 -27.03 15.11 -1.07
CA LEU A 17 -26.43 13.85 -0.62
C LEU A 17 -25.57 13.21 -1.71
N MET A 18 -25.99 13.29 -2.99
CA MET A 18 -25.17 12.79 -4.10
C MET A 18 -23.92 13.64 -4.31
N ILE A 19 -24.01 14.97 -4.26
CA ILE A 19 -22.85 15.86 -4.38
C ILE A 19 -21.91 15.68 -3.19
N PHE A 20 -22.43 15.58 -1.98
CA PHE A 20 -21.65 15.33 -0.78
C PHE A 20 -21.01 13.93 -0.80
N GLY A 21 -21.74 12.92 -1.29
CA GLY A 21 -21.22 11.57 -1.48
C GLY A 21 -20.10 11.51 -2.51
N ILE A 22 -20.22 12.22 -3.64
CA ILE A 22 -19.18 12.33 -4.65
C ILE A 22 -17.95 13.05 -4.11
N LEU A 23 -18.14 14.16 -3.39
CA LEU A 23 -17.04 14.92 -2.75
C LEU A 23 -16.37 14.09 -1.64
N PHE A 24 -17.15 13.36 -0.84
CA PHE A 24 -16.63 12.48 0.19
C PHE A 24 -15.90 11.29 -0.40
N PHE A 25 -16.44 10.69 -1.49
CA PHE A 25 -15.79 9.59 -2.20
C PHE A 25 -14.47 10.03 -2.82
N ASN A 26 -14.42 11.21 -3.45
CA ASN A 26 -13.17 11.76 -3.97
C ASN A 26 -12.18 12.11 -2.85
N PHE A 27 -12.65 12.66 -1.72
CA PHE A 27 -11.80 12.95 -0.57
C PHE A 27 -11.26 11.66 0.06
N VAL A 28 -12.08 10.65 0.22
CA VAL A 28 -11.67 9.33 0.71
C VAL A 28 -10.67 8.71 -0.26
N ASN A 29 -10.95 8.70 -1.57
CA ASN A 29 -10.03 8.15 -2.56
C ASN A 29 -8.67 8.84 -2.57
N THR A 30 -8.64 10.18 -2.48
CA THR A 30 -7.37 10.92 -2.44
C THR A 30 -6.62 10.78 -1.12
N ALA A 31 -7.32 10.60 0.01
CA ALA A 31 -6.72 10.39 1.32
C ALA A 31 -6.21 8.95 1.49
N TRP A 32 -6.94 7.96 0.96
CA TRP A 32 -6.56 6.55 1.00
C TRP A 32 -5.46 6.22 -0.01
N ALA A 33 -5.45 6.86 -1.18
CA ALA A 33 -4.40 6.68 -2.18
C ALA A 33 -3.01 7.20 -1.72
N LYS A 34 -2.95 7.93 -0.61
CA LYS A 34 -1.69 8.45 -0.03
C LYS A 34 -1.25 7.72 1.24
N ARG A 35 -2.05 6.77 1.74
CA ARG A 35 -1.61 5.94 2.86
C ARG A 35 -0.87 4.73 2.32
N PRO A 36 0.31 4.43 2.87
CA PRO A 36 0.95 3.17 2.58
C PRO A 36 -0.03 2.02 2.89
N PRO A 37 -0.04 0.94 2.10
CA PRO A 37 -0.84 -0.21 2.42
C PRO A 37 -0.46 -0.73 3.82
N GLU A 38 -1.45 -0.84 4.71
CA GLU A 38 -1.24 -1.38 6.05
C GLU A 38 -1.27 -2.91 5.95
N ILE A 39 -0.10 -3.48 5.76
CA ILE A 39 0.08 -4.92 5.64
C ILE A 39 0.17 -5.52 7.04
N ARG A 40 -0.86 -6.26 7.44
CA ARG A 40 -0.99 -6.84 8.79
C ARG A 40 -0.70 -8.33 8.84
N ASN A 41 -0.85 -9.01 7.72
CA ASN A 41 -0.68 -10.47 7.64
C ASN A 41 -0.43 -10.92 6.21
N GLN A 42 -0.03 -12.19 6.03
CA GLN A 42 0.24 -12.77 4.72
C GLN A 42 -0.96 -12.69 3.77
N GLN A 43 -2.19 -12.78 4.28
CA GLN A 43 -3.41 -12.72 3.46
C GLN A 43 -3.61 -11.38 2.76
N ASP A 44 -3.16 -10.27 3.37
CA ASP A 44 -3.22 -8.94 2.76
C ASP A 44 -2.29 -8.86 1.53
N LEU A 45 -1.22 -9.65 1.53
CA LEU A 45 -0.24 -9.73 0.45
C LEU A 45 -0.61 -10.73 -0.66
N ASP A 46 -1.33 -11.80 -0.35
CA ASP A 46 -1.68 -12.86 -1.33
C ASP A 46 -2.53 -12.33 -2.50
N LEU A 47 -3.13 -11.17 -2.34
CA LEU A 47 -3.98 -10.54 -3.35
C LEU A 47 -3.21 -9.60 -4.30
N GLU A 48 -2.02 -9.15 -3.92
CA GLU A 48 -1.27 -8.14 -4.66
C GLU A 48 0.24 -8.40 -4.55
N GLN A 49 0.79 -9.11 -5.54
CA GLN A 49 2.22 -9.42 -5.59
C GLN A 49 3.06 -8.29 -6.22
N ASP A 50 2.42 -7.28 -6.78
CA ASP A 50 3.08 -6.14 -7.39
C ASP A 50 3.00 -4.91 -6.48
N MET A 51 4.11 -4.64 -5.80
CA MET A 51 4.30 -3.50 -4.90
C MET A 51 5.22 -2.43 -5.51
N HIS A 52 5.40 -2.46 -6.85
CA HIS A 52 6.26 -1.52 -7.57
C HIS A 52 5.96 -0.06 -7.21
N GLY A 53 6.99 0.69 -6.85
CA GLY A 53 6.91 2.12 -6.56
C GLY A 53 6.04 2.50 -5.35
N GLN A 54 5.63 1.55 -4.51
CA GLN A 54 4.81 1.81 -3.33
C GLN A 54 5.63 2.41 -2.18
N ASP A 55 4.98 3.21 -1.34
CA ASP A 55 5.54 3.62 -0.06
C ASP A 55 5.18 2.58 1.01
N LEU A 56 6.15 1.76 1.35
CA LEU A 56 6.08 0.67 2.32
C LEU A 56 6.99 0.93 3.53
N SER A 57 7.36 2.20 3.73
CA SER A 57 8.27 2.58 4.80
C SER A 57 7.74 2.17 6.18
N GLY A 58 8.61 1.58 7.00
CA GLY A 58 8.30 1.12 8.34
C GLY A 58 7.34 -0.07 8.45
N ASN A 59 6.95 -0.70 7.34
CA ASN A 59 6.11 -1.89 7.38
C ASN A 59 6.85 -3.10 7.96
N GLU A 60 6.11 -3.95 8.67
CA GLU A 60 6.64 -5.19 9.24
C GLU A 60 6.23 -6.41 8.42
N PHE A 61 7.20 -7.03 7.76
CA PHE A 61 7.03 -8.25 6.97
C PHE A 61 7.64 -9.48 7.66
N VAL A 62 7.57 -9.53 8.98
CA VAL A 62 8.23 -10.59 9.77
C VAL A 62 7.62 -11.96 9.49
N LYS A 63 8.46 -12.92 9.05
CA LYS A 63 8.08 -14.30 8.70
C LYS A 63 7.11 -14.41 7.52
N PHE A 64 7.09 -13.42 6.63
CA PHE A 64 6.24 -13.45 5.44
C PHE A 64 6.90 -14.26 4.31
N ASP A 65 6.08 -14.90 3.50
CA ASP A 65 6.47 -15.48 2.23
C ASP A 65 6.23 -14.45 1.12
N LEU A 66 7.30 -13.80 0.68
CA LEU A 66 7.34 -12.77 -0.35
C LEU A 66 8.05 -13.28 -1.62
N ASN A 67 8.01 -14.59 -1.83
CA ASN A 67 8.65 -15.21 -2.98
C ASN A 67 8.09 -14.66 -4.30
N GLY A 68 8.96 -14.12 -5.14
CA GLY A 68 8.59 -13.59 -6.45
C GLY A 68 7.87 -12.25 -6.44
N PHE A 69 7.75 -11.58 -5.29
CA PHE A 69 7.15 -10.25 -5.21
C PHE A 69 7.96 -9.19 -5.96
N ASN A 70 7.26 -8.21 -6.50
CA ASN A 70 7.86 -7.05 -7.15
C ASN A 70 7.84 -5.83 -6.23
N PHE A 71 8.98 -5.47 -5.65
CA PHE A 71 9.21 -4.26 -4.85
C PHE A 71 10.09 -3.24 -5.58
N SER A 72 10.24 -3.35 -6.89
CA SER A 72 11.10 -2.43 -7.63
C SER A 72 10.69 -0.97 -7.42
N GLU A 73 11.68 -0.09 -7.25
CA GLU A 73 11.50 1.36 -7.01
C GLU A 73 10.64 1.71 -5.79
N SER A 74 10.34 0.76 -4.90
CA SER A 74 9.55 1.03 -3.70
C SER A 74 10.38 1.68 -2.58
N ASN A 75 9.71 2.48 -1.75
CA ASN A 75 10.26 2.99 -0.51
C ASN A 75 10.05 1.97 0.61
N LEU A 76 11.13 1.33 1.04
CA LEU A 76 11.17 0.33 2.11
C LEU A 76 12.00 0.80 3.31
N GLN A 77 12.15 2.12 3.48
CA GLN A 77 12.93 2.70 4.58
C GLN A 77 12.41 2.24 5.94
N GLY A 78 13.30 1.70 6.78
CA GLY A 78 12.93 1.19 8.10
C GLY A 78 12.01 -0.03 8.10
N ALA A 79 11.75 -0.65 6.94
CA ALA A 79 10.94 -1.86 6.88
C ALA A 79 11.63 -3.04 7.57
N VAL A 80 10.85 -3.98 8.13
CA VAL A 80 11.36 -5.13 8.88
C VAL A 80 11.01 -6.44 8.17
N PHE A 81 12.02 -7.13 7.63
CA PHE A 81 11.89 -8.41 6.91
C PHE A 81 12.38 -9.63 7.69
N ASN A 82 12.53 -9.53 9.00
CA ASN A 82 13.15 -10.58 9.80
C ASN A 82 12.48 -11.95 9.58
N ASN A 83 13.31 -12.96 9.24
CA ASN A 83 12.92 -14.34 8.96
C ASN A 83 11.92 -14.49 7.77
N SER A 84 11.90 -13.53 6.86
CA SER A 84 11.04 -13.58 5.67
C SER A 84 11.74 -14.23 4.49
N LYS A 85 10.94 -14.66 3.50
CA LYS A 85 11.43 -15.20 2.24
C LYS A 85 11.21 -14.19 1.13
N LEU A 86 12.29 -13.69 0.57
CA LEU A 86 12.30 -12.82 -0.61
C LEU A 86 12.97 -13.51 -1.82
N ASN A 87 12.89 -14.85 -1.86
CA ASN A 87 13.43 -15.63 -2.99
C ASN A 87 12.81 -15.17 -4.31
N ASN A 88 13.63 -14.97 -5.31
CA ASN A 88 13.19 -14.53 -6.63
C ASN A 88 12.43 -13.20 -6.67
N ALA A 89 12.41 -12.42 -5.59
CA ALA A 89 11.79 -11.11 -5.56
C ALA A 89 12.57 -10.09 -6.40
N THR A 90 11.90 -9.08 -6.91
CA THR A 90 12.54 -7.95 -7.60
C THR A 90 12.53 -6.74 -6.67
N LEU A 91 13.72 -6.25 -6.28
CA LEU A 91 13.89 -5.06 -5.44
C LEU A 91 14.70 -3.98 -6.18
N SER A 92 14.89 -4.10 -7.49
CA SER A 92 15.73 -3.16 -8.24
C SER A 92 15.31 -1.71 -8.01
N GLY A 93 16.26 -0.84 -7.65
CA GLY A 93 16.01 0.57 -7.36
C GLY A 93 15.25 0.86 -6.07
N ALA A 94 14.95 -0.14 -5.24
CA ALA A 94 14.25 0.07 -3.97
C ALA A 94 15.14 0.76 -2.93
N ASP A 95 14.54 1.51 -2.02
CA ASP A 95 15.22 2.15 -0.90
C ASP A 95 14.97 1.37 0.40
N LEU A 96 15.98 0.64 0.86
CA LEU A 96 16.00 -0.12 2.11
C LEU A 96 16.83 0.57 3.22
N THR A 97 16.96 1.90 3.16
CA THR A 97 17.65 2.65 4.22
C THR A 97 17.08 2.30 5.60
N ASP A 98 17.94 1.99 6.56
CA ASP A 98 17.58 1.60 7.93
C ASP A 98 16.68 0.34 8.04
N ALA A 99 16.51 -0.44 6.98
CA ALA A 99 15.71 -1.66 7.01
C ALA A 99 16.37 -2.77 7.83
N LEU A 100 15.58 -3.65 8.43
CA LEU A 100 16.03 -4.81 9.19
C LEU A 100 15.69 -6.10 8.43
N ALA A 101 16.70 -6.89 8.10
CA ALA A 101 16.56 -8.12 7.33
C ALA A 101 17.31 -9.31 7.96
N TYR A 102 17.15 -9.48 9.27
CA TYR A 102 17.79 -10.60 9.97
C TYR A 102 17.23 -11.94 9.52
N ALA A 103 18.12 -12.86 9.12
CA ALA A 103 17.76 -14.20 8.63
C ALA A 103 16.73 -14.17 7.47
N THR A 104 16.76 -13.13 6.65
CA THR A 104 15.93 -12.99 5.46
C THR A 104 16.58 -13.73 4.29
N ASP A 105 15.80 -14.49 3.55
CA ASP A 105 16.28 -15.23 2.39
C ASP A 105 16.07 -14.43 1.09
N PHE A 106 17.15 -13.92 0.52
CA PHE A 106 17.18 -13.19 -0.75
C PHE A 106 17.67 -14.06 -1.93
N THR A 107 17.61 -15.38 -1.81
CA THR A 107 18.11 -16.26 -2.88
C THR A 107 17.49 -15.91 -4.24
N ASN A 108 18.32 -15.65 -5.25
CA ASN A 108 17.91 -15.23 -6.58
C ASN A 108 17.11 -13.92 -6.66
N ALA A 109 17.06 -13.13 -5.60
CA ALA A 109 16.43 -11.82 -5.68
C ALA A 109 17.24 -10.86 -6.57
N ASP A 110 16.56 -9.99 -7.31
CA ASP A 110 17.17 -8.88 -8.03
C ASP A 110 17.34 -7.69 -7.08
N LEU A 111 18.58 -7.45 -6.65
CA LEU A 111 18.96 -6.38 -5.73
C LEU A 111 19.72 -5.25 -6.46
N SER A 112 19.59 -5.15 -7.79
CA SER A 112 20.27 -4.09 -8.56
C SER A 112 19.84 -2.70 -8.11
N ASP A 113 20.79 -1.80 -7.97
CA ASP A 113 20.58 -0.39 -7.59
C ASP A 113 19.81 -0.19 -6.27
N VAL A 114 19.77 -1.18 -5.39
CA VAL A 114 19.14 -1.06 -4.06
C VAL A 114 19.98 -0.19 -3.15
N ASN A 115 19.34 0.73 -2.44
CA ASN A 115 19.96 1.50 -1.38
C ASN A 115 19.85 0.76 -0.02
N PHE A 116 20.95 0.24 0.49
CA PHE A 116 21.06 -0.45 1.78
C PHE A 116 21.73 0.41 2.87
N THR A 117 21.67 1.72 2.79
CA THR A 117 22.31 2.58 3.78
C THR A 117 21.80 2.24 5.19
N ASN A 118 22.70 1.90 6.11
CA ASN A 118 22.40 1.48 7.49
C ASN A 118 21.51 0.23 7.63
N ALA A 119 21.22 -0.51 6.57
CA ALA A 119 20.45 -1.75 6.68
C ALA A 119 21.26 -2.87 7.35
#